data_f88ea4afdc4f073a94f4f79accb6b968
#
_entry.id   f88ea4afdc4f073a94f4f79accb6b968
#
_cell.length_a   1.000
_cell.length_b   1.000
_cell.length_c   1.000
_cell.angle_alpha   90.00
_cell.angle_beta   90.00
_cell.angle_gamma   90.00
#
_symmetry.space_group_name_H-M   'P 1'
#
loop_
_entity.id
_entity.type
_entity.pdbx_description
1 polymer ?
#
loop_
_entity_poly.entity_id
_entity_poly.type
_entity_poly.pdbx_seq_one_letter_code
_entity_poly.pdbx_strand_id
1 'polypeptide(L)'
;MAQQLELPKTMRAAVYRGVNDVRVETVAVPEIGPGEILIRVASCGICGTDLKKIHTGSHAAPRIFGHETAGTVAAVGAGVTQFAVGDRVMVFHHIPCGSCFYCRKKTFAQCPVYKRVGVTAGFEPAGGGFAEYVRVMDWIVRDGGVVRVPDEVPLEQAAFVEPVNTCLKGVKMLALEPDETVLVIGQGPIGILLAALAARSGATVLTSDLYPERHAIAAGFGLKHPIHAEREDVVQRARAATEGRGADAVLLAVGGHALIATAMAAVRPGGKVLLFAQTQHGEASFDPGAVCMDEKAMIGSYSAAVDIQAEGAALVFEGYRNGFDLTRLISHRFPLEDAVEAIRVASQPSAQSMKIMIEPEAR
;
A
#
# COMPACT_ATOMS: atom_id res chain seq x y z
N MET A 1 4.05 -38.56 2.38
CA MET A 1 3.76 -38.09 3.75
C MET A 1 4.49 -36.76 3.92
N ALA A 2 3.77 -35.63 3.83
CA ALA A 2 4.38 -34.32 4.13
C ALA A 2 4.72 -34.35 5.63
N GLN A 3 5.97 -34.15 6.00
CA GLN A 3 6.36 -33.91 7.38
C GLN A 3 5.60 -32.66 7.84
N GLN A 4 4.67 -32.83 8.77
CA GLN A 4 4.16 -31.71 9.54
C GLN A 4 5.36 -31.12 10.29
N LEU A 5 5.87 -29.99 9.82
CA LEU A 5 6.88 -29.21 10.56
C LEU A 5 6.24 -28.87 11.91
N GLU A 6 6.84 -29.34 12.98
CA GLU A 6 6.39 -29.00 14.34
C GLU A 6 6.56 -27.49 14.53
N LEU A 7 5.43 -26.79 14.73
CA LEU A 7 5.45 -25.35 14.91
C LEU A 7 6.16 -24.98 16.20
N PRO A 8 6.98 -23.94 16.23
CA PRO A 8 7.57 -23.45 17.47
C PRO A 8 6.48 -22.92 18.40
N LYS A 9 6.70 -23.02 19.72
CA LYS A 9 5.77 -22.45 20.72
C LYS A 9 5.86 -20.92 20.79
N THR A 10 7.00 -20.38 20.45
CA THR A 10 7.28 -18.94 20.50
C THR A 10 7.86 -18.46 19.19
N MET A 11 7.70 -17.17 18.90
CA MET A 11 8.23 -16.48 17.74
C MET A 11 8.79 -15.12 18.13
N ARG A 12 9.62 -14.54 17.27
CA ARG A 12 10.02 -13.13 17.39
C ARG A 12 8.98 -12.25 16.69
N ALA A 13 8.77 -11.06 17.23
CA ALA A 13 7.90 -10.05 16.64
C ALA A 13 8.35 -8.64 17.04
N ALA A 14 8.16 -7.66 16.15
CA ALA A 14 8.31 -6.25 16.45
C ALA A 14 7.02 -5.74 17.11
N VAL A 15 7.03 -5.66 18.42
CA VAL A 15 5.87 -5.33 19.28
C VAL A 15 5.84 -3.83 19.56
N TYR A 16 4.76 -3.18 19.15
CA TYR A 16 4.45 -1.81 19.52
C TYR A 16 3.98 -1.76 20.97
N ARG A 17 4.68 -1.01 21.82
CA ARG A 17 4.43 -0.84 23.24
C ARG A 17 3.86 0.54 23.61
N GLY A 18 3.92 1.48 22.68
CA GLY A 18 3.43 2.85 22.86
C GLY A 18 3.97 3.78 21.78
N VAL A 19 3.69 5.07 21.92
CA VAL A 19 4.16 6.09 20.96
C VAL A 19 5.68 6.04 20.83
N ASN A 20 6.18 5.80 19.61
CA ASN A 20 7.59 5.65 19.27
C ASN A 20 8.33 4.52 20.03
N ASP A 21 7.60 3.59 20.61
CA ASP A 21 8.15 2.45 21.34
C ASP A 21 7.77 1.15 20.64
N VAL A 22 8.69 0.64 19.82
CA VAL A 22 8.61 -0.68 19.18
C VAL A 22 9.82 -1.49 19.61
N ARG A 23 9.59 -2.74 20.01
CA ARG A 23 10.62 -3.64 20.51
C ARG A 23 10.53 -4.99 19.84
N VAL A 24 11.67 -5.59 19.49
CA VAL A 24 11.71 -6.99 19.06
C VAL A 24 11.66 -7.87 20.29
N GLU A 25 10.64 -8.69 20.39
CA GLU A 25 10.35 -9.53 21.56
C GLU A 25 10.04 -10.96 21.13
N THR A 26 10.25 -11.88 22.07
CA THR A 26 9.77 -13.25 21.94
C THR A 26 8.36 -13.34 22.51
N VAL A 27 7.43 -13.78 21.67
CA VAL A 27 5.99 -13.91 21.99
C VAL A 27 5.49 -15.29 21.61
N ALA A 28 4.31 -15.69 22.09
CA ALA A 28 3.70 -16.96 21.67
C ALA A 28 3.35 -16.93 20.17
N VAL A 29 3.56 -18.06 19.48
CA VAL A 29 2.99 -18.23 18.14
C VAL A 29 1.46 -18.28 18.27
N PRO A 30 0.70 -17.53 17.46
CA PRO A 30 -0.75 -17.52 17.55
C PRO A 30 -1.35 -18.91 17.31
N GLU A 31 -2.24 -19.35 18.17
CA GLU A 31 -3.06 -20.53 17.93
C GLU A 31 -4.13 -20.21 16.87
N ILE A 32 -4.40 -21.16 15.97
CA ILE A 32 -5.43 -21.03 14.94
C ILE A 32 -6.65 -21.87 15.29
N GLY A 33 -7.83 -21.31 15.00
CA GLY A 33 -9.11 -21.97 15.13
C GLY A 33 -9.60 -22.59 13.81
N PRO A 34 -10.82 -23.16 13.81
CA PRO A 34 -11.48 -23.65 12.60
C PRO A 34 -11.62 -22.51 11.55
N GLY A 35 -11.36 -22.83 10.29
CA GLY A 35 -11.45 -21.87 9.17
C GLY A 35 -10.25 -20.94 9.03
N GLU A 36 -9.30 -20.94 9.94
CA GLU A 36 -8.14 -20.05 9.97
C GLU A 36 -6.88 -20.70 9.39
N ILE A 37 -5.90 -19.89 9.04
CA ILE A 37 -4.57 -20.38 8.66
C ILE A 37 -3.49 -19.60 9.42
N LEU A 38 -2.33 -20.23 9.60
CA LEU A 38 -1.11 -19.60 10.08
C LEU A 38 -0.16 -19.44 8.91
N ILE A 39 0.36 -18.23 8.72
CA ILE A 39 1.34 -17.92 7.69
C ILE A 39 2.71 -17.74 8.35
N ARG A 40 3.74 -18.40 7.83
CA ARG A 40 5.13 -18.04 8.08
C ARG A 40 5.47 -16.88 7.15
N VAL A 41 5.79 -15.74 7.72
CA VAL A 41 6.07 -14.51 6.97
C VAL A 41 7.43 -14.61 6.29
N ALA A 42 7.45 -14.39 4.98
CA ALA A 42 8.70 -14.27 4.22
C ALA A 42 9.10 -12.81 4.03
N SER A 43 8.13 -11.95 3.75
CA SER A 43 8.39 -10.52 3.52
C SER A 43 7.16 -9.69 3.89
N CYS A 44 7.39 -8.55 4.55
CA CYS A 44 6.37 -7.58 4.90
C CYS A 44 6.86 -6.15 4.67
N GLY A 45 6.14 -5.39 3.84
CA GLY A 45 6.45 -4.00 3.57
C GLY A 45 6.08 -3.07 4.72
N ILE A 46 6.94 -2.07 5.00
CA ILE A 46 6.59 -0.97 5.91
C ILE A 46 5.79 0.06 5.12
N CYS A 47 4.59 0.38 5.62
CA CYS A 47 3.69 1.38 5.08
C CYS A 47 3.74 2.68 5.90
N GLY A 48 3.50 3.82 5.25
CA GLY A 48 3.29 5.10 5.95
C GLY A 48 2.16 5.06 6.99
N THR A 49 1.18 4.17 6.81
CA THR A 49 0.11 3.92 7.77
C THR A 49 0.64 3.28 9.06
N ASP A 50 1.60 2.37 8.99
CA ASP A 50 2.24 1.78 10.18
C ASP A 50 3.02 2.85 10.94
N LEU A 51 3.81 3.65 10.23
CA LEU A 51 4.58 4.75 10.81
C LEU A 51 3.66 5.78 11.50
N LYS A 52 2.57 6.17 10.84
CA LYS A 52 1.57 7.07 11.43
C LYS A 52 1.03 6.49 12.75
N LYS A 53 0.66 5.21 12.80
CA LYS A 53 0.14 4.55 14.00
C LYS A 53 1.17 4.54 15.12
N ILE A 54 2.44 4.24 14.81
CA ILE A 54 3.55 4.21 15.75
C ILE A 54 3.81 5.60 16.34
N HIS A 55 3.81 6.64 15.51
CA HIS A 55 4.16 8.00 15.93
C HIS A 55 3.01 8.75 16.61
N THR A 56 1.76 8.45 16.29
CA THR A 56 0.59 9.17 16.83
C THR A 56 -0.09 8.49 18.01
N GLY A 57 0.25 7.23 18.29
CA GLY A 57 -0.42 6.48 19.36
C GLY A 57 -1.90 6.19 19.11
N SER A 58 -2.32 6.18 17.85
CA SER A 58 -3.73 5.99 17.48
C SER A 58 -4.29 4.59 17.77
N HIS A 59 -3.44 3.67 18.24
CA HIS A 59 -3.80 2.29 18.57
C HIS A 59 -3.31 1.93 19.98
N ALA A 60 -4.14 1.16 20.70
CA ALA A 60 -3.74 0.65 22.00
C ALA A 60 -2.59 -0.37 21.86
N ALA A 61 -1.63 -0.31 22.76
CA ALA A 61 -0.57 -1.29 22.93
C ALA A 61 -1.06 -2.45 23.85
N PRO A 62 -0.48 -3.68 23.73
CA PRO A 62 0.54 -4.07 22.75
C PRO A 62 -0.06 -4.40 21.39
N ARG A 63 0.74 -4.23 20.30
CA ARG A 63 0.34 -4.59 18.93
C ARG A 63 1.53 -4.99 18.07
N ILE A 64 1.26 -5.79 17.04
CA ILE A 64 2.19 -6.08 15.96
C ILE A 64 1.62 -5.48 14.68
N PHE A 65 2.36 -4.58 14.02
CA PHE A 65 1.97 -3.97 12.76
C PHE A 65 2.46 -4.77 11.55
N GLY A 66 2.28 -4.21 10.36
CA GLY A 66 2.63 -4.85 9.10
C GLY A 66 1.42 -5.47 8.41
N HIS A 67 1.10 -4.96 7.21
CA HIS A 67 -0.11 -5.36 6.47
C HIS A 67 0.14 -5.59 4.98
N GLU A 68 1.35 -5.40 4.52
CA GLU A 68 1.79 -5.74 3.17
C GLU A 68 2.57 -7.06 3.24
N THR A 69 1.87 -8.16 3.47
CA THR A 69 2.46 -9.42 3.93
C THR A 69 2.32 -10.54 2.90
N ALA A 70 3.45 -11.21 2.62
CA ALA A 70 3.48 -12.45 1.86
C ALA A 70 4.33 -13.51 2.58
N GLY A 71 4.01 -14.78 2.39
CA GLY A 71 4.70 -15.88 3.05
C GLY A 71 4.20 -17.24 2.59
N THR A 72 4.37 -18.23 3.45
CA THR A 72 3.94 -19.60 3.20
C THR A 72 2.99 -20.08 4.30
N VAL A 73 1.98 -20.85 3.94
CA VAL A 73 1.06 -21.46 4.90
C VAL A 73 1.83 -22.44 5.78
N ALA A 74 1.89 -22.18 7.08
CA ALA A 74 2.57 -23.00 8.07
C ALA A 74 1.63 -24.01 8.76
N ALA A 75 0.33 -23.62 8.91
CA ALA A 75 -0.70 -24.52 9.42
C ALA A 75 -2.07 -24.11 8.86
N VAL A 76 -2.98 -25.07 8.83
CA VAL A 76 -4.39 -24.90 8.43
C VAL A 76 -5.32 -25.40 9.52
N GLY A 77 -6.34 -24.60 9.86
CA GLY A 77 -7.37 -24.95 10.82
C GLY A 77 -8.40 -25.90 10.23
N ALA A 78 -9.19 -26.53 11.10
CA ALA A 78 -10.24 -27.44 10.69
C ALA A 78 -11.22 -26.75 9.70
N GLY A 79 -11.61 -27.46 8.63
CA GLY A 79 -12.54 -26.97 7.62
C GLY A 79 -11.91 -26.12 6.51
N VAL A 80 -10.63 -25.78 6.59
CA VAL A 80 -9.91 -25.13 5.47
C VAL A 80 -9.58 -26.20 4.43
N THR A 81 -10.14 -26.07 3.24
CA THR A 81 -9.92 -27.00 2.10
C THR A 81 -9.24 -26.34 0.91
N GLN A 82 -9.27 -25.01 0.86
CA GLN A 82 -8.72 -24.23 -0.26
C GLN A 82 -7.22 -23.95 -0.14
N PHE A 83 -6.59 -24.20 1.00
CA PHE A 83 -5.16 -24.02 1.23
C PHE A 83 -4.55 -25.23 1.91
N ALA A 84 -3.25 -25.46 1.67
CA ALA A 84 -2.45 -26.51 2.30
C ALA A 84 -1.16 -25.92 2.87
N VAL A 85 -0.55 -26.62 3.83
CA VAL A 85 0.78 -26.30 4.35
C VAL A 85 1.79 -26.29 3.20
N GLY A 86 2.59 -25.24 3.13
CA GLY A 86 3.56 -25.02 2.05
C GLY A 86 3.05 -24.13 0.92
N ASP A 87 1.75 -23.85 0.82
CA ASP A 87 1.23 -22.92 -0.19
C ASP A 87 1.84 -21.53 -0.01
N ARG A 88 2.31 -20.94 -1.10
CA ARG A 88 2.81 -19.58 -1.16
C ARG A 88 1.63 -18.62 -1.30
N VAL A 89 1.54 -17.63 -0.41
CA VAL A 89 0.38 -16.73 -0.34
C VAL A 89 0.78 -15.30 -0.01
N MET A 90 -0.04 -14.36 -0.46
CA MET A 90 -0.14 -13.03 0.11
C MET A 90 -1.48 -12.87 0.81
N VAL A 91 -1.56 -11.98 1.79
CA VAL A 91 -2.73 -11.85 2.65
C VAL A 91 -3.18 -10.39 2.72
N PHE A 92 -4.43 -10.14 2.36
CA PHE A 92 -5.09 -8.88 2.68
C PHE A 92 -5.47 -8.86 4.17
N HIS A 93 -5.18 -7.75 4.80
CA HIS A 93 -5.36 -7.59 6.25
C HIS A 93 -6.79 -7.27 6.68
N HIS A 94 -7.66 -6.85 5.74
CA HIS A 94 -9.07 -6.62 6.02
C HIS A 94 -9.95 -7.10 4.87
N ILE A 95 -11.12 -7.64 5.27
CA ILE A 95 -12.20 -7.94 4.35
C ILE A 95 -13.46 -7.26 4.89
N PRO A 96 -14.21 -6.50 4.08
CA PRO A 96 -15.45 -5.88 4.48
C PRO A 96 -16.55 -6.93 4.64
N CYS A 97 -17.62 -6.60 5.38
CA CYS A 97 -18.70 -7.56 5.65
C CYS A 97 -19.58 -7.91 4.44
N GLY A 98 -19.44 -7.24 3.31
CA GLY A 98 -20.20 -7.47 2.08
C GLY A 98 -21.67 -7.00 2.10
N SER A 99 -22.28 -6.79 3.27
CA SER A 99 -23.73 -6.60 3.41
C SER A 99 -24.18 -5.21 3.90
N CYS A 100 -23.32 -4.43 4.55
CA CYS A 100 -23.70 -3.13 5.08
C CYS A 100 -23.95 -2.07 3.99
N PHE A 101 -24.47 -0.91 4.39
CA PHE A 101 -24.70 0.21 3.48
C PHE A 101 -23.47 0.58 2.67
N TYR A 102 -22.32 0.69 3.32
CA TYR A 102 -21.07 1.08 2.66
C TYR A 102 -20.57 0.02 1.66
N CYS A 103 -20.74 -1.27 1.98
CA CYS A 103 -20.38 -2.35 1.06
C CYS A 103 -21.26 -2.34 -0.19
N ARG A 104 -22.58 -2.16 -0.03
CA ARG A 104 -23.49 -2.04 -1.17
C ARG A 104 -23.21 -0.81 -2.06
N LYS A 105 -22.59 0.24 -1.50
CA LYS A 105 -22.15 1.45 -2.23
C LYS A 105 -20.68 1.35 -2.68
N LYS A 106 -20.04 0.19 -2.53
CA LYS A 106 -18.63 -0.02 -2.88
C LYS A 106 -17.63 0.92 -2.17
N THR A 107 -18.03 1.52 -1.06
CA THR A 107 -17.16 2.31 -0.19
C THR A 107 -16.61 1.45 0.94
N PHE A 108 -15.97 0.34 0.56
CA PHE A 108 -15.57 -0.76 1.45
C PHE A 108 -14.74 -0.31 2.65
N ALA A 109 -13.83 0.65 2.45
CA ALA A 109 -13.00 1.21 3.52
C ALA A 109 -13.81 1.92 4.63
N GLN A 110 -15.11 2.20 4.42
CA GLN A 110 -16.00 2.77 5.41
C GLN A 110 -16.86 1.72 6.13
N CYS A 111 -16.73 0.44 5.77
CA CYS A 111 -17.43 -0.65 6.44
C CYS A 111 -17.05 -0.69 7.93
N PRO A 112 -18.05 -0.71 8.87
CA PRO A 112 -17.75 -0.76 10.30
C PRO A 112 -16.96 -2.02 10.71
N VAL A 113 -17.21 -3.16 10.06
CA VAL A 113 -16.49 -4.42 10.30
C VAL A 113 -15.04 -4.27 9.86
N TYR A 114 -14.80 -3.76 8.65
CA TYR A 114 -13.47 -3.47 8.12
C TYR A 114 -12.65 -2.61 9.09
N LYS A 115 -13.25 -1.57 9.66
CA LYS A 115 -12.55 -0.66 10.59
C LYS A 115 -12.31 -1.25 11.99
N ARG A 116 -13.16 -2.19 12.44
CA ARG A 116 -13.07 -2.80 13.77
C ARG A 116 -12.07 -3.93 13.82
N VAL A 117 -12.01 -4.70 12.74
CA VAL A 117 -11.15 -5.87 12.66
C VAL A 117 -9.79 -5.45 12.14
N GLY A 118 -9.06 -4.74 12.93
CA GLY A 118 -7.71 -4.35 12.61
C GLY A 118 -6.76 -5.54 12.67
N VAL A 119 -6.85 -6.44 11.70
CA VAL A 119 -5.85 -7.48 11.47
C VAL A 119 -4.48 -6.86 11.23
N THR A 120 -4.46 -5.64 10.72
CA THR A 120 -3.25 -4.85 10.47
C THR A 120 -2.49 -4.42 11.69
N ALA A 121 -3.05 -4.58 12.83
CA ALA A 121 -2.52 -3.92 14.01
C ALA A 121 -2.69 -4.81 15.23
N GLY A 122 -3.00 -6.08 15.03
CA GLY A 122 -3.35 -6.93 16.13
C GLY A 122 -2.17 -7.66 16.73
N PHE A 123 -1.91 -7.43 18.01
CA PHE A 123 -1.36 -8.46 18.87
C PHE A 123 -2.45 -9.51 19.10
N GLU A 124 -3.66 -9.03 19.29
CA GLU A 124 -4.90 -9.78 19.36
C GLU A 124 -5.95 -9.14 18.42
N PRO A 125 -6.73 -9.93 17.68
CA PRO A 125 -6.76 -11.40 17.67
C PRO A 125 -5.76 -12.05 16.72
N ALA A 126 -5.12 -11.32 15.80
CA ALA A 126 -4.41 -11.91 14.67
C ALA A 126 -2.91 -11.61 14.59
N GLY A 127 -2.45 -10.50 15.16
CA GLY A 127 -1.08 -10.03 14.90
C GLY A 127 -0.93 -9.30 13.57
N GLY A 128 0.30 -9.04 13.16
CA GLY A 128 0.67 -8.40 11.91
C GLY A 128 1.95 -8.99 11.33
N GLY A 129 2.31 -8.57 10.13
CA GLY A 129 3.42 -9.14 9.37
C GLY A 129 4.83 -8.78 9.87
N PHE A 130 4.97 -7.89 10.87
CA PHE A 130 6.26 -7.64 11.51
C PHE A 130 6.57 -8.70 12.56
N ALA A 131 6.41 -9.96 12.19
CA ALA A 131 6.60 -11.14 13.01
C ALA A 131 6.97 -12.35 12.15
N GLU A 132 7.48 -13.42 12.77
CA GLU A 132 7.80 -14.66 12.06
C GLU A 132 6.53 -15.40 11.57
N TYR A 133 5.43 -15.27 12.32
CA TYR A 133 4.14 -15.87 11.96
C TYR A 133 2.99 -14.87 12.15
N VAL A 134 1.97 -15.01 11.30
CA VAL A 134 0.73 -14.25 11.40
C VAL A 134 -0.48 -15.17 11.26
N ARG A 135 -1.45 -15.01 12.16
CA ARG A 135 -2.76 -15.68 12.10
C ARG A 135 -3.66 -14.96 11.11
N VAL A 136 -4.27 -15.71 10.22
CA VAL A 136 -5.25 -15.20 9.26
C VAL A 136 -6.62 -15.71 9.64
N MET A 137 -7.51 -14.80 9.95
CA MET A 137 -8.84 -15.09 10.50
C MET A 137 -9.73 -15.78 9.46
N ASP A 138 -10.70 -16.57 9.94
CA ASP A 138 -11.61 -17.37 9.12
C ASP A 138 -12.35 -16.57 8.04
N TRP A 139 -12.83 -15.36 8.35
CA TRP A 139 -13.53 -14.50 7.38
C TRP A 139 -12.58 -13.98 6.29
N ILE A 140 -11.29 -13.76 6.57
CA ILE A 140 -10.30 -13.37 5.55
C ILE A 140 -10.05 -14.55 4.61
N VAL A 141 -9.88 -15.74 5.17
CA VAL A 141 -9.69 -16.99 4.41
C VAL A 141 -10.90 -17.28 3.52
N ARG A 142 -12.10 -17.22 4.12
CA ARG A 142 -13.38 -17.55 3.45
C ARG A 142 -13.73 -16.55 2.34
N ASP A 143 -13.54 -15.26 2.61
CA ASP A 143 -14.05 -14.18 1.76
C ASP A 143 -12.99 -13.63 0.78
N GLY A 144 -11.97 -14.45 0.46
CA GLY A 144 -11.02 -14.21 -0.62
C GLY A 144 -9.85 -13.27 -0.27
N GLY A 145 -9.58 -13.06 1.02
CA GLY A 145 -8.47 -12.22 1.48
C GLY A 145 -7.10 -12.90 1.41
N VAL A 146 -7.03 -14.17 1.03
CA VAL A 146 -5.78 -14.91 0.82
C VAL A 146 -5.64 -15.24 -0.66
N VAL A 147 -4.52 -14.86 -1.26
CA VAL A 147 -4.24 -15.07 -2.69
C VAL A 147 -3.01 -15.95 -2.86
N ARG A 148 -3.12 -17.02 -3.67
CA ARG A 148 -1.98 -17.87 -4.01
C ARG A 148 -0.97 -17.10 -4.85
N VAL A 149 0.31 -17.25 -4.53
CA VAL A 149 1.42 -16.66 -5.26
C VAL A 149 2.02 -17.73 -6.19
N PRO A 150 2.10 -17.47 -7.50
CA PRO A 150 2.76 -18.38 -8.44
C PRO A 150 4.23 -18.65 -8.04
N ASP A 151 4.74 -19.85 -8.33
CA ASP A 151 6.06 -20.28 -7.88
C ASP A 151 7.20 -19.39 -8.38
N GLU A 152 7.07 -18.87 -9.58
CA GLU A 152 8.08 -18.00 -10.21
C GLU A 152 8.04 -16.54 -9.71
N VAL A 153 7.00 -16.13 -8.95
CA VAL A 153 6.89 -14.77 -8.43
C VAL A 153 7.54 -14.70 -7.05
N PRO A 154 8.53 -13.83 -6.81
CA PRO A 154 9.10 -13.65 -5.49
C PRO A 154 8.05 -13.22 -4.45
N LEU A 155 8.16 -13.69 -3.20
CA LEU A 155 7.21 -13.32 -2.14
C LEU A 155 7.30 -11.82 -1.80
N GLU A 156 8.47 -11.21 -1.93
CA GLU A 156 8.64 -9.76 -1.81
C GLU A 156 7.88 -8.98 -2.91
N GLN A 157 7.81 -9.52 -4.15
CA GLN A 157 6.96 -8.98 -5.21
C GLN A 157 5.48 -9.13 -4.84
N ALA A 158 5.09 -10.28 -4.30
CA ALA A 158 3.71 -10.55 -3.91
C ALA A 158 3.21 -9.63 -2.78
N ALA A 159 4.09 -9.19 -1.88
CA ALA A 159 3.75 -8.23 -0.84
C ALA A 159 3.24 -6.88 -1.39
N PHE A 160 3.58 -6.54 -2.64
CA PHE A 160 3.04 -5.34 -3.30
C PHE A 160 1.59 -5.47 -3.77
N VAL A 161 0.94 -6.62 -3.69
CA VAL A 161 -0.48 -6.75 -4.10
C VAL A 161 -1.38 -5.81 -3.28
N GLU A 162 -1.12 -5.64 -1.98
CA GLU A 162 -1.89 -4.72 -1.15
C GLU A 162 -1.71 -3.26 -1.60
N PRO A 163 -0.49 -2.67 -1.69
CA PRO A 163 -0.33 -1.30 -2.16
C PRO A 163 -0.74 -1.10 -3.62
N VAL A 164 -0.56 -2.10 -4.50
CA VAL A 164 -1.08 -2.02 -5.88
C VAL A 164 -2.60 -1.95 -5.90
N ASN A 165 -3.30 -2.74 -5.09
CA ASN A 165 -4.76 -2.68 -4.99
C ASN A 165 -5.24 -1.30 -4.53
N THR A 166 -4.60 -0.69 -3.52
CA THR A 166 -4.97 0.66 -3.06
C THR A 166 -4.73 1.71 -4.12
N CYS A 167 -3.61 1.65 -4.84
CA CYS A 167 -3.29 2.56 -5.94
C CYS A 167 -4.24 2.37 -7.13
N LEU A 168 -4.52 1.12 -7.52
CA LEU A 168 -5.45 0.78 -8.61
C LEU A 168 -6.84 1.33 -8.33
N LYS A 169 -7.35 1.20 -7.09
CA LYS A 169 -8.60 1.83 -6.68
C LYS A 169 -8.59 3.34 -6.92
N GLY A 170 -7.54 4.03 -6.48
CA GLY A 170 -7.41 5.47 -6.66
C GLY A 170 -7.42 5.88 -8.14
N VAL A 171 -6.67 5.19 -8.99
CA VAL A 171 -6.61 5.45 -10.43
C VAL A 171 -7.96 5.18 -11.09
N LYS A 172 -8.63 4.07 -10.76
CA LYS A 172 -9.98 3.77 -11.30
C LYS A 172 -11.03 4.82 -10.97
N MET A 173 -10.93 5.50 -9.81
CA MET A 173 -11.85 6.59 -9.45
C MET A 173 -11.70 7.81 -10.37
N LEU A 174 -10.58 7.96 -11.06
CA LEU A 174 -10.36 9.06 -12.00
C LEU A 174 -11.02 8.79 -13.36
N ALA A 175 -11.28 7.53 -13.72
CA ALA A 175 -11.81 7.13 -15.03
C ALA A 175 -11.03 7.81 -16.17
N LEU A 176 -9.70 7.56 -16.18
CA LEU A 176 -8.78 8.18 -17.15
C LEU A 176 -9.00 7.65 -18.56
N GLU A 177 -8.89 8.56 -19.54
CA GLU A 177 -8.93 8.26 -20.97
C GLU A 177 -7.51 8.28 -21.59
N PRO A 178 -7.27 7.58 -22.72
CA PRO A 178 -5.92 7.43 -23.29
C PRO A 178 -5.21 8.73 -23.71
N ASP A 179 -5.94 9.77 -24.06
CA ASP A 179 -5.42 11.07 -24.50
C ASP A 179 -5.21 12.08 -23.36
N GLU A 180 -5.52 11.68 -22.14
CA GLU A 180 -5.39 12.55 -20.97
C GLU A 180 -3.93 12.67 -20.49
N THR A 181 -3.63 13.81 -19.88
CA THR A 181 -2.36 14.08 -19.20
C THR A 181 -2.57 14.06 -17.69
N VAL A 182 -1.81 13.24 -17.01
CA VAL A 182 -1.85 13.05 -15.56
C VAL A 182 -0.57 13.57 -14.92
N LEU A 183 -0.70 14.36 -13.85
CA LEU A 183 0.42 14.77 -13.01
C LEU A 183 0.41 14.00 -11.70
N VAL A 184 1.50 13.31 -11.35
CA VAL A 184 1.68 12.64 -10.05
C VAL A 184 2.74 13.38 -9.23
N ILE A 185 2.33 13.94 -8.09
CA ILE A 185 3.20 14.68 -7.16
C ILE A 185 3.67 13.73 -6.06
N GLY A 186 5.00 13.54 -5.97
CA GLY A 186 5.68 12.57 -5.13
C GLY A 186 5.98 11.27 -5.86
N GLN A 187 7.27 10.88 -5.90
CA GLN A 187 7.76 9.66 -6.56
C GLN A 187 8.38 8.69 -5.55
N GLY A 188 7.79 8.61 -4.35
CA GLY A 188 7.98 7.44 -3.47
C GLY A 188 7.34 6.18 -4.08
N PRO A 189 7.39 5.03 -3.39
CA PRO A 189 6.85 3.77 -3.92
C PRO A 189 5.40 3.92 -4.39
N ILE A 190 4.55 4.57 -3.61
CA ILE A 190 3.13 4.82 -3.94
C ILE A 190 2.99 5.73 -5.16
N GLY A 191 3.81 6.78 -5.27
CA GLY A 191 3.76 7.70 -6.41
C GLY A 191 4.12 7.00 -7.72
N ILE A 192 5.16 6.17 -7.70
CA ILE A 192 5.55 5.37 -8.88
C ILE A 192 4.46 4.36 -9.23
N LEU A 193 3.84 3.69 -8.24
CA LEU A 193 2.71 2.79 -8.50
C LEU A 193 1.51 3.51 -9.12
N LEU A 194 1.11 4.65 -8.57
CA LEU A 194 0.01 5.48 -9.13
C LEU A 194 0.34 5.92 -10.56
N ALA A 195 1.56 6.40 -10.80
CA ALA A 195 2.01 6.86 -12.11
C ALA A 195 2.05 5.71 -13.13
N ALA A 196 2.60 4.56 -12.76
CA ALA A 196 2.66 3.39 -13.64
C ALA A 196 1.27 2.83 -13.96
N LEU A 197 0.35 2.84 -12.98
CA LEU A 197 -1.04 2.43 -13.21
C LEU A 197 -1.81 3.43 -14.06
N ALA A 198 -1.61 4.74 -13.89
CA ALA A 198 -2.18 5.77 -14.76
C ALA A 198 -1.65 5.65 -16.21
N ALA A 199 -0.35 5.39 -16.39
CA ALA A 199 0.22 5.16 -17.73
C ALA A 199 -0.38 3.94 -18.44
N ARG A 200 -0.84 2.93 -17.71
CA ARG A 200 -1.52 1.74 -18.29
C ARG A 200 -2.91 2.04 -18.86
N SER A 201 -3.56 3.14 -18.48
CA SER A 201 -4.79 3.60 -19.14
C SER A 201 -4.54 4.32 -20.47
N GLY A 202 -3.27 4.47 -20.87
CA GLY A 202 -2.87 5.19 -22.09
C GLY A 202 -2.59 6.67 -21.88
N ALA A 203 -2.77 7.19 -20.66
CA ALA A 203 -2.53 8.58 -20.34
C ALA A 203 -1.03 8.95 -20.39
N THR A 204 -0.74 10.19 -20.78
CA THR A 204 0.60 10.78 -20.63
C THR A 204 0.82 11.15 -19.16
N VAL A 205 1.88 10.62 -18.53
CA VAL A 205 2.13 10.84 -17.11
C VAL A 205 3.35 11.71 -16.88
N LEU A 206 3.10 12.87 -16.24
CA LEU A 206 4.13 13.74 -15.68
C LEU A 206 4.37 13.31 -14.22
N THR A 207 5.64 13.25 -13.80
CA THR A 207 6.02 12.86 -12.44
C THR A 207 6.81 13.98 -11.77
N SER A 208 6.46 14.33 -10.54
CA SER A 208 7.15 15.41 -9.80
C SER A 208 7.71 14.89 -8.47
N ASP A 209 8.99 15.13 -8.21
CA ASP A 209 9.65 14.87 -6.92
C ASP A 209 10.79 15.86 -6.68
N LEU A 210 11.27 15.90 -5.43
CA LEU A 210 12.44 16.69 -5.02
C LEU A 210 13.75 15.97 -5.37
N TYR A 211 13.74 14.62 -5.40
CA TYR A 211 14.93 13.79 -5.52
C TYR A 211 15.14 13.26 -6.95
N PRO A 212 16.25 13.63 -7.64
CA PRO A 212 16.58 13.09 -8.97
C PRO A 212 16.70 11.57 -9.01
N GLU A 213 17.14 10.96 -7.92
CA GLU A 213 17.31 9.51 -7.79
C GLU A 213 15.97 8.78 -7.94
N ARG A 214 14.88 9.36 -7.42
CA ARG A 214 13.53 8.81 -7.57
C ARG A 214 13.02 8.91 -9.00
N HIS A 215 13.38 9.95 -9.72
CA HIS A 215 13.08 10.05 -11.15
C HIS A 215 13.81 8.97 -11.96
N ALA A 216 15.04 8.63 -11.59
CA ALA A 216 15.77 7.54 -12.24
C ALA A 216 15.08 6.18 -12.00
N ILE A 217 14.57 5.93 -10.80
CA ILE A 217 13.76 4.73 -10.49
C ILE A 217 12.46 4.75 -11.30
N ALA A 218 11.74 5.88 -11.33
CA ALA A 218 10.50 6.05 -12.07
C ALA A 218 10.69 5.80 -13.58
N ALA A 219 11.79 6.28 -14.17
CA ALA A 219 12.13 6.02 -15.55
C ALA A 219 12.25 4.51 -15.87
N GLY A 220 12.71 3.71 -14.91
CA GLY A 220 12.76 2.26 -15.02
C GLY A 220 11.36 1.59 -15.08
N PHE A 221 10.30 2.30 -14.74
CA PHE A 221 8.90 1.90 -14.90
C PHE A 221 8.24 2.54 -16.14
N GLY A 222 9.04 3.11 -17.05
CA GLY A 222 8.55 3.72 -18.29
C GLY A 222 8.03 5.15 -18.13
N LEU A 223 8.23 5.80 -16.98
CA LEU A 223 7.80 7.17 -16.70
C LEU A 223 8.84 8.17 -17.22
N LYS A 224 8.52 8.85 -18.32
CA LYS A 224 9.51 9.58 -19.14
C LYS A 224 9.46 11.10 -18.98
N HIS A 225 8.53 11.64 -18.20
CA HIS A 225 8.32 13.10 -18.09
C HIS A 225 8.52 13.57 -16.63
N PRO A 226 9.77 13.58 -16.14
CA PRO A 226 10.08 14.05 -14.79
C PRO A 226 10.01 15.58 -14.69
N ILE A 227 9.60 16.05 -13.51
CA ILE A 227 9.62 17.47 -13.11
C ILE A 227 10.38 17.57 -11.80
N HIS A 228 11.47 18.29 -11.79
CA HIS A 228 12.29 18.50 -10.60
C HIS A 228 11.70 19.63 -9.75
N ALA A 229 10.92 19.29 -8.72
CA ALA A 229 10.07 20.24 -7.99
C ALA A 229 10.82 21.40 -7.29
N GLU A 230 12.14 21.28 -7.02
CA GLU A 230 12.94 22.39 -6.48
C GLU A 230 13.42 23.38 -7.55
N ARG A 231 13.46 22.97 -8.82
CA ARG A 231 14.05 23.74 -9.90
C ARG A 231 13.04 24.18 -10.94
N GLU A 232 11.89 23.56 -10.98
CA GLU A 232 10.86 23.74 -11.99
C GLU A 232 9.52 24.02 -11.33
N ASP A 233 8.78 24.96 -11.91
CA ASP A 233 7.39 25.20 -11.51
C ASP A 233 6.50 24.08 -12.04
N VAL A 234 5.98 23.26 -11.13
CA VAL A 234 5.15 22.10 -11.44
C VAL A 234 3.87 22.49 -12.19
N VAL A 235 3.27 23.65 -11.87
CA VAL A 235 2.06 24.14 -12.52
C VAL A 235 2.36 24.55 -13.97
N GLN A 236 3.44 25.29 -14.17
CA GLN A 236 3.87 25.71 -15.51
C GLN A 236 4.25 24.51 -16.38
N ARG A 237 4.91 23.51 -15.81
CA ARG A 237 5.27 22.28 -16.53
C ARG A 237 4.02 21.49 -16.95
N ALA A 238 2.99 21.39 -16.09
CA ALA A 238 1.74 20.74 -16.43
C ALA A 238 1.03 21.52 -17.57
N ARG A 239 0.99 22.83 -17.50
CA ARG A 239 0.41 23.69 -18.56
C ARG A 239 1.18 23.56 -19.87
N ALA A 240 2.51 23.59 -19.84
CA ALA A 240 3.33 23.45 -21.05
C ALA A 240 3.12 22.11 -21.76
N ALA A 241 2.90 21.03 -21.00
CA ALA A 241 2.61 19.70 -21.55
C ALA A 241 1.19 19.56 -22.13
N THR A 242 0.30 20.55 -21.91
CA THR A 242 -1.14 20.48 -22.22
C THR A 242 -1.64 21.71 -22.97
N GLU A 243 -0.79 22.38 -23.75
CA GLU A 243 -1.12 23.60 -24.53
C GLU A 243 -1.77 24.71 -23.66
N GLY A 244 -1.31 24.84 -22.42
CA GLY A 244 -1.77 25.86 -21.47
C GLY A 244 -2.98 25.45 -20.62
N ARG A 245 -3.64 24.30 -20.89
CA ARG A 245 -4.87 23.89 -20.20
C ARG A 245 -4.65 23.49 -18.74
N GLY A 246 -3.54 22.80 -18.42
CA GLY A 246 -3.31 22.08 -17.17
C GLY A 246 -3.59 20.59 -17.30
N ALA A 247 -3.19 19.79 -16.30
CA ALA A 247 -3.36 18.34 -16.29
C ALA A 247 -4.84 17.94 -16.17
N ASP A 248 -5.25 16.85 -16.82
CA ASP A 248 -6.61 16.29 -16.71
C ASP A 248 -6.86 15.71 -15.31
N ALA A 249 -5.83 15.10 -14.73
CA ALA A 249 -5.86 14.68 -13.34
C ALA A 249 -4.54 14.99 -12.62
N VAL A 250 -4.63 15.32 -11.33
CA VAL A 250 -3.46 15.49 -10.44
C VAL A 250 -3.59 14.55 -9.25
N LEU A 251 -2.60 13.71 -9.01
CA LEU A 251 -2.57 12.73 -7.93
C LEU A 251 -1.55 13.17 -6.86
N LEU A 252 -1.99 13.32 -5.62
CA LEU A 252 -1.13 13.65 -4.49
C LEU A 252 -0.69 12.36 -3.78
N ALA A 253 0.51 11.89 -4.11
CA ALA A 253 1.15 10.70 -3.54
C ALA A 253 2.05 11.01 -2.33
N VAL A 254 2.07 12.25 -1.89
CA VAL A 254 2.84 12.72 -0.72
C VAL A 254 1.94 13.60 0.14
N GLY A 255 2.12 13.55 1.46
CA GLY A 255 1.40 14.40 2.40
C GLY A 255 1.84 15.85 2.35
N GLY A 256 0.95 16.76 2.75
CA GLY A 256 1.24 18.20 2.84
C GLY A 256 0.06 19.04 2.35
N HIS A 257 -0.55 19.80 3.26
CA HIS A 257 -1.76 20.58 2.95
C HIS A 257 -1.49 21.66 1.89
N ALA A 258 -0.29 22.23 1.84
CA ALA A 258 0.09 23.23 0.83
C ALA A 258 0.07 22.65 -0.61
N LEU A 259 0.31 21.35 -0.78
CA LEU A 259 0.29 20.71 -2.09
C LEU A 259 -1.12 20.62 -2.70
N ILE A 260 -2.17 20.76 -1.89
CA ILE A 260 -3.56 20.79 -2.38
C ILE A 260 -3.76 22.03 -3.25
N ALA A 261 -3.26 23.20 -2.83
CA ALA A 261 -3.33 24.42 -3.64
C ALA A 261 -2.54 24.28 -4.96
N THR A 262 -1.34 23.67 -4.90
CA THR A 262 -0.56 23.39 -6.10
C THR A 262 -1.30 22.44 -7.06
N ALA A 263 -1.91 21.38 -6.55
CA ALA A 263 -2.68 20.43 -7.35
C ALA A 263 -3.90 21.12 -8.00
N MET A 264 -4.62 21.95 -7.24
CA MET A 264 -5.76 22.72 -7.76
C MET A 264 -5.36 23.74 -8.83
N ALA A 265 -4.14 24.32 -8.76
CA ALA A 265 -3.61 25.23 -9.77
C ALA A 265 -3.08 24.51 -11.03
N ALA A 266 -2.60 23.27 -10.87
CA ALA A 266 -2.04 22.45 -11.95
C ALA A 266 -3.12 21.71 -12.77
N VAL A 267 -4.26 21.41 -12.16
CA VAL A 267 -5.37 20.73 -12.85
C VAL A 267 -6.16 21.69 -13.71
N ARG A 268 -6.59 21.24 -14.91
CA ARG A 268 -7.42 22.03 -15.83
C ARG A 268 -8.85 22.26 -15.29
N PRO A 269 -9.60 23.22 -15.85
CA PRO A 269 -11.05 23.24 -15.68
C PRO A 269 -11.68 21.90 -16.10
N GLY A 270 -12.66 21.42 -15.34
CA GLY A 270 -13.28 20.09 -15.50
C GLY A 270 -12.38 18.91 -15.10
N GLY A 271 -11.17 19.16 -14.59
CA GLY A 271 -10.24 18.11 -14.20
C GLY A 271 -10.42 17.61 -12.76
N LYS A 272 -9.62 16.61 -12.38
CA LYS A 272 -9.77 15.87 -11.10
C LYS A 272 -8.49 15.92 -10.26
N VAL A 273 -8.62 16.15 -8.96
CA VAL A 273 -7.52 16.04 -7.99
C VAL A 273 -7.78 14.85 -7.08
N LEU A 274 -6.86 13.88 -7.06
CA LEU A 274 -6.92 12.71 -6.17
C LEU A 274 -6.08 12.97 -4.92
N LEU A 275 -6.73 13.03 -3.76
CA LEU A 275 -6.10 13.05 -2.45
C LEU A 275 -5.85 11.60 -2.01
N PHE A 276 -4.62 11.11 -2.16
CA PHE A 276 -4.24 9.75 -1.83
C PHE A 276 -3.46 9.66 -0.52
N ALA A 277 -2.38 10.44 -0.38
CA ALA A 277 -1.52 10.43 0.81
C ALA A 277 -1.93 11.44 1.89
N GLN A 278 -3.04 12.13 1.74
CA GLN A 278 -3.54 13.14 2.68
C GLN A 278 -4.31 12.50 3.83
N THR A 279 -3.62 11.79 4.72
CA THR A 279 -4.24 11.01 5.81
C THR A 279 -4.21 11.69 7.17
N GLN A 280 -3.58 12.87 7.29
CA GLN A 280 -3.64 13.70 8.49
C GLN A 280 -4.85 14.62 8.45
N HIS A 281 -5.54 14.73 9.59
CA HIS A 281 -6.55 15.77 9.76
C HIS A 281 -5.87 17.13 9.86
N GLY A 282 -6.53 18.16 9.34
CA GLY A 282 -6.04 19.53 9.34
C GLY A 282 -6.79 20.38 8.35
N GLU A 283 -6.40 21.63 8.24
CA GLU A 283 -7.00 22.61 7.32
C GLU A 283 -6.09 22.79 6.10
N ALA A 284 -6.71 22.95 4.94
CA ALA A 284 -6.06 23.33 3.69
C ALA A 284 -6.81 24.48 3.06
N SER A 285 -6.08 25.52 2.65
CA SER A 285 -6.66 26.64 1.93
C SER A 285 -6.66 26.36 0.43
N PHE A 286 -7.79 26.58 -0.22
CA PHE A 286 -7.95 26.60 -1.68
C PHE A 286 -9.06 27.58 -2.06
N ASP A 287 -9.06 28.03 -3.32
CA ASP A 287 -10.09 28.90 -3.83
C ASP A 287 -11.37 28.10 -4.16
N PRO A 288 -12.48 28.28 -3.43
CA PRO A 288 -13.72 27.58 -3.72
C PRO A 288 -14.33 28.00 -5.06
N GLY A 289 -14.06 29.23 -5.54
CA GLY A 289 -14.47 29.70 -6.85
C GLY A 289 -13.82 28.86 -7.96
N ALA A 290 -12.56 28.50 -7.82
CA ALA A 290 -11.87 27.60 -8.76
C ALA A 290 -12.49 26.20 -8.80
N VAL A 291 -13.08 25.71 -7.70
CA VAL A 291 -13.83 24.45 -7.71
C VAL A 291 -15.16 24.60 -8.42
N CYS A 292 -15.94 25.63 -8.05
CA CYS A 292 -17.30 25.81 -8.57
C CYS A 292 -17.30 26.26 -10.03
N MET A 293 -16.55 27.33 -10.36
CA MET A 293 -16.59 27.97 -11.70
C MET A 293 -15.80 27.17 -12.73
N ASP A 294 -14.71 26.53 -12.33
CA ASP A 294 -13.91 25.67 -13.21
C ASP A 294 -14.39 24.21 -13.20
N GLU A 295 -15.45 23.87 -12.48
CA GLU A 295 -16.01 22.50 -12.37
C GLU A 295 -14.95 21.43 -11.98
N LYS A 296 -13.95 21.79 -11.17
CA LYS A 296 -12.90 20.88 -10.72
C LYS A 296 -13.42 19.94 -9.64
N ALA A 297 -13.04 18.65 -9.72
CA ALA A 297 -13.41 17.65 -8.72
C ALA A 297 -12.24 17.34 -7.78
N MET A 298 -12.50 17.26 -6.47
CA MET A 298 -11.57 16.77 -5.46
C MET A 298 -12.07 15.43 -4.94
N ILE A 299 -11.26 14.38 -5.07
CA ILE A 299 -11.62 12.99 -4.79
C ILE A 299 -10.67 12.42 -3.73
N GLY A 300 -11.22 11.83 -2.66
CA GLY A 300 -10.43 11.11 -1.65
C GLY A 300 -10.42 9.61 -1.94
N SER A 301 -9.26 8.97 -1.88
CA SER A 301 -9.12 7.51 -1.91
C SER A 301 -8.40 7.02 -0.66
N TYR A 302 -8.97 6.03 0.03
CA TYR A 302 -8.41 5.47 1.25
C TYR A 302 -8.55 3.95 1.26
N SER A 303 -7.43 3.25 1.52
CA SER A 303 -7.37 1.80 1.68
C SER A 303 -7.76 0.97 0.45
N ALA A 304 -7.66 -0.36 0.53
CA ALA A 304 -7.93 -1.29 -0.55
C ALA A 304 -9.43 -1.44 -0.88
N ALA A 305 -9.72 -2.05 -2.03
CA ALA A 305 -11.08 -2.43 -2.43
C ALA A 305 -11.13 -3.92 -2.76
N VAL A 306 -12.14 -4.60 -2.22
CA VAL A 306 -12.27 -6.06 -2.33
C VAL A 306 -12.66 -6.51 -3.74
N ASP A 307 -13.44 -5.71 -4.45
CA ASP A 307 -13.96 -6.03 -5.79
C ASP A 307 -12.91 -5.95 -6.91
N ILE A 308 -11.72 -5.45 -6.61
CA ILE A 308 -10.59 -5.40 -7.56
C ILE A 308 -9.36 -6.19 -7.07
N GLN A 309 -9.50 -7.03 -6.05
CA GLN A 309 -8.38 -7.82 -5.51
C GLN A 309 -7.75 -8.74 -6.55
N ALA A 310 -8.58 -9.46 -7.31
CA ALA A 310 -8.10 -10.35 -8.36
C ALA A 310 -7.34 -9.59 -9.47
N GLU A 311 -7.85 -8.42 -9.87
CA GLU A 311 -7.19 -7.54 -10.84
C GLU A 311 -5.85 -7.02 -10.30
N GLY A 312 -5.81 -6.58 -9.04
CA GLY A 312 -4.57 -6.14 -8.39
C GLY A 312 -3.53 -7.25 -8.30
N ALA A 313 -3.94 -8.46 -7.94
CA ALA A 313 -3.06 -9.62 -7.89
C ALA A 313 -2.54 -10.01 -9.30
N ALA A 314 -3.40 -10.02 -10.31
CA ALA A 314 -2.99 -10.27 -11.70
C ALA A 314 -1.99 -9.23 -12.20
N LEU A 315 -2.20 -7.94 -11.90
CA LEU A 315 -1.25 -6.88 -12.25
C LEU A 315 0.14 -7.10 -11.63
N VAL A 316 0.22 -7.62 -10.42
CA VAL A 316 1.49 -7.89 -9.75
C VAL A 316 2.14 -9.17 -10.29
N PHE A 317 1.39 -10.25 -10.46
CA PHE A 317 1.95 -11.56 -10.81
C PHE A 317 2.24 -11.69 -12.31
N GLU A 318 1.27 -11.36 -13.16
CA GLU A 318 1.46 -11.36 -14.62
C GLU A 318 2.38 -10.20 -15.03
N GLY A 319 2.27 -9.06 -14.33
CA GLY A 319 3.14 -7.92 -14.53
C GLY A 319 4.61 -8.28 -14.32
N TYR A 320 4.94 -9.05 -13.27
CA TYR A 320 6.30 -9.53 -13.00
C TYR A 320 6.86 -10.32 -14.20
N ARG A 321 6.08 -11.24 -14.75
CA ARG A 321 6.45 -12.01 -15.97
C ARG A 321 6.69 -11.12 -17.20
N ASN A 322 6.05 -9.96 -17.23
CA ASN A 322 6.12 -8.99 -18.34
C ASN A 322 7.02 -7.78 -18.03
N GLY A 323 7.91 -7.88 -17.04
CA GLY A 323 8.90 -6.86 -16.72
C GLY A 323 8.41 -5.77 -15.76
N PHE A 324 7.21 -5.85 -15.20
CA PHE A 324 6.73 -4.98 -14.12
C PHE A 324 7.23 -5.51 -12.77
N ASP A 325 8.52 -5.45 -12.60
CA ASP A 325 9.25 -5.92 -11.42
C ASP A 325 9.22 -4.85 -10.32
N LEU A 326 8.34 -5.01 -9.34
CA LEU A 326 8.16 -4.10 -8.21
C LEU A 326 9.25 -4.25 -7.14
N THR A 327 10.04 -5.35 -7.19
CA THR A 327 11.18 -5.51 -6.27
C THR A 327 12.22 -4.40 -6.46
N ARG A 328 12.25 -3.76 -7.64
CA ARG A 328 13.06 -2.58 -7.95
C ARG A 328 12.69 -1.34 -7.14
N LEU A 329 11.51 -1.32 -6.52
CA LEU A 329 11.12 -0.28 -5.56
C LEU A 329 11.67 -0.54 -4.15
N ILE A 330 12.20 -1.74 -3.86
CA ILE A 330 12.74 -2.08 -2.56
C ILE A 330 14.14 -1.49 -2.43
N SER A 331 14.29 -0.53 -1.54
CA SER A 331 15.59 0.09 -1.25
C SER A 331 16.36 -0.61 -0.14
N HIS A 332 15.64 -1.17 0.85
CA HIS A 332 16.24 -1.80 2.01
C HIS A 332 15.46 -3.05 2.39
N ARG A 333 16.21 -4.08 2.80
CA ARG A 333 15.71 -5.31 3.42
C ARG A 333 16.35 -5.44 4.79
N PHE A 334 15.52 -5.61 5.80
CA PHE A 334 15.99 -5.78 7.17
C PHE A 334 15.51 -7.12 7.73
N PRO A 335 16.37 -7.86 8.42
CA PRO A 335 15.90 -8.97 9.24
C PRO A 335 15.02 -8.45 10.37
N LEU A 336 14.21 -9.32 10.95
CA LEU A 336 13.26 -8.93 11.99
C LEU A 336 13.94 -8.35 13.23
N GLU A 337 15.16 -8.79 13.53
CA GLU A 337 16.00 -8.27 14.62
C GLU A 337 16.22 -6.76 14.50
N ASP A 338 16.32 -6.27 13.27
CA ASP A 338 16.60 -4.89 12.94
C ASP A 338 15.30 -4.09 12.61
N ALA A 339 14.13 -4.62 12.98
CA ALA A 339 12.84 -3.98 12.68
C ALA A 339 12.73 -2.54 13.23
N VAL A 340 13.35 -2.24 14.36
CA VAL A 340 13.39 -0.89 14.95
C VAL A 340 14.16 0.06 14.04
N GLU A 341 15.29 -0.38 13.52
CA GLU A 341 16.10 0.39 12.57
C GLU A 341 15.37 0.53 11.23
N ALA A 342 14.72 -0.52 10.74
CA ALA A 342 13.88 -0.46 9.55
C ALA A 342 12.78 0.62 9.67
N ILE A 343 12.10 0.69 10.83
CA ILE A 343 11.08 1.70 11.13
C ILE A 343 11.72 3.10 11.19
N ARG A 344 12.90 3.24 11.79
CA ARG A 344 13.64 4.51 11.84
C ARG A 344 14.00 5.01 10.43
N VAL A 345 14.55 4.15 9.57
CA VAL A 345 14.88 4.49 8.19
C VAL A 345 13.62 4.85 7.40
N ALA A 346 12.53 4.09 7.57
CA ALA A 346 11.25 4.37 6.92
C ALA A 346 10.63 5.71 7.35
N SER A 347 10.88 6.14 8.60
CA SER A 347 10.37 7.40 9.16
C SER A 347 11.16 8.64 8.69
N GLN A 348 12.31 8.45 8.04
CA GLN A 348 13.18 9.52 7.57
C GLN A 348 13.31 9.48 6.04
N PRO A 349 12.33 10.03 5.30
CA PRO A 349 12.38 10.04 3.84
C PRO A 349 13.68 10.67 3.32
N SER A 350 14.34 9.99 2.39
CA SER A 350 15.57 10.45 1.74
C SER A 350 15.55 10.09 0.25
N ALA A 351 16.55 10.57 -0.48
CA ALA A 351 16.75 10.20 -1.88
C ALA A 351 16.86 8.68 -2.09
N GLN A 352 17.45 7.97 -1.10
CA GLN A 352 17.72 6.54 -1.19
C GLN A 352 16.63 5.68 -0.53
N SER A 353 15.71 6.26 0.25
CA SER A 353 14.66 5.46 0.90
C SER A 353 13.41 5.36 0.02
N MET A 354 13.10 4.15 -0.40
CA MET A 354 11.91 3.79 -1.16
C MET A 354 11.05 2.80 -0.34
N LYS A 355 10.72 1.63 -0.87
CA LYS A 355 10.05 0.58 -0.09
C LYS A 355 11.08 -0.12 0.82
N ILE A 356 10.73 -0.23 2.07
CA ILE A 356 11.52 -0.94 3.08
C ILE A 356 10.76 -2.19 3.47
N MET A 357 11.46 -3.32 3.44
CA MET A 357 10.89 -4.63 3.78
C MET A 357 11.49 -5.15 5.08
N ILE A 358 10.66 -5.82 5.88
CA ILE A 358 11.08 -6.69 6.98
C ILE A 358 10.94 -8.13 6.47
N GLU A 359 12.04 -8.88 6.54
CA GLU A 359 12.15 -10.26 6.11
C GLU A 359 12.64 -11.11 7.31
N PRO A 360 11.73 -11.78 8.02
CA PRO A 360 12.04 -12.41 9.30
C PRO A 360 13.17 -13.46 9.25
N GLU A 361 13.42 -14.07 8.07
CA GLU A 361 14.47 -15.09 7.87
C GLU A 361 15.72 -14.55 7.17
N ALA A 362 15.77 -13.28 6.76
CA ALA A 362 16.99 -12.70 6.19
C ALA A 362 18.11 -12.71 7.24
N ARG A 363 19.28 -13.24 6.87
CA ARG A 363 20.50 -13.30 7.69
C ARG A 363 21.57 -12.37 7.12
#